data_e9661bdb77b9cafe829c0c317a58421a
#
_entry.id   e9661bdb77b9cafe829c0c317a58421a
#
_cell.length_a   1.000
_cell.length_b   1.000
_cell.length_c   1.000
_cell.angle_alpha   90.00
_cell.angle_beta   90.00
_cell.angle_gamma   90.00
#
_symmetry.space_group_name_H-M   'P 1'
#
loop_
_entity.id
_entity.type
_entity.pdbx_description
1 polymer ?
#
loop_
_entity_poly.entity_id
_entity_poly.type
_entity_poly.pdbx_seq_one_letter_code
_entity_poly.pdbx_strand_id
1 'polypeptide(L)'
;MVANKNALNSTLKTMAENASREATGKKVLNDIAAMLERKGIDPSEVGSVKKVSLYQSVTKNPDTGEAIIHDLQAIQFSPSWDTGPQWPLIEKGPKIQLQKPKTKSAPPKEWETAIIVPDIQIGFYRKSLDSSELEPIHDELAIAVALAVIEEMKPDQVVMVGDNLDFAELGKFLTAAPFKQMLQASIDRATMLCAQVREAAPNAKITWIAGNHEARMARYIQTNAEAAFGITRGKSNDELREGWPVMSVPFLCRMDEFGVDYLPGYPESAHYLNSNLVVVHGDKVVSNNSTTKKYLDNERISVIYGHIHRNELAYRTYRTDQGPRTIMAASPGCLCRVDGAVPSTKSGMDEFGRPILQGAENWQQGLGIVTYQPFGSGNEWFNYEPMWIYNGRGILRGKEYVAE
;
A
#
# COMPACT_ATOMS: atom_id res chain seq x y z
N MET A 1 38.36 15.55 -51.42
CA MET A 1 38.60 14.16 -50.99
C MET A 1 39.40 13.99 -49.70
N VAL A 2 39.73 15.03 -48.96
CA VAL A 2 40.53 14.96 -47.69
C VAL A 2 39.64 14.82 -46.43
N ALA A 3 38.39 15.33 -46.44
CA ALA A 3 37.50 15.30 -45.28
C ALA A 3 37.02 13.89 -44.92
N ASN A 4 36.97 12.95 -45.84
CA ASN A 4 36.42 11.59 -45.60
C ASN A 4 37.43 10.61 -44.97
N LYS A 5 38.75 10.88 -45.07
CA LYS A 5 39.77 10.04 -44.44
C LYS A 5 39.88 10.25 -42.93
N ASN A 6 39.67 11.46 -42.44
CA ASN A 6 39.74 11.76 -41.01
C ASN A 6 38.52 11.21 -40.23
N ALA A 7 37.33 11.22 -40.84
CA ALA A 7 36.14 10.62 -40.25
C ALA A 7 36.27 9.08 -40.18
N LEU A 8 36.79 8.44 -41.21
CA LEU A 8 36.99 7.01 -41.22
C LEU A 8 38.05 6.56 -40.17
N ASN A 9 39.14 7.31 -40.04
CA ASN A 9 40.19 7.03 -39.05
C ASN A 9 39.68 7.23 -37.58
N SER A 10 38.82 8.21 -37.34
CA SER A 10 38.22 8.40 -36.01
C SER A 10 37.27 7.25 -35.66
N THR A 11 36.48 6.79 -36.62
CA THR A 11 35.53 5.66 -36.42
C THR A 11 36.30 4.36 -36.18
N LEU A 12 37.35 4.08 -36.93
CA LEU A 12 38.21 2.89 -36.76
C LEU A 12 38.93 2.92 -35.41
N LYS A 13 39.38 4.08 -34.95
CA LYS A 13 40.00 4.24 -33.62
C LYS A 13 39.01 3.97 -32.50
N THR A 14 37.79 4.49 -32.60
CA THR A 14 36.72 4.23 -31.63
C THR A 14 36.32 2.75 -31.62
N MET A 15 36.24 2.10 -32.77
CA MET A 15 35.96 0.66 -32.87
C MET A 15 37.08 -0.18 -32.25
N ALA A 16 38.36 0.18 -32.46
CA ALA A 16 39.50 -0.50 -31.85
C ALA A 16 39.51 -0.30 -30.31
N GLU A 17 39.22 0.90 -29.83
CA GLU A 17 39.12 1.19 -28.39
C GLU A 17 37.94 0.43 -27.74
N ASN A 18 36.77 0.32 -28.40
CA ASN A 18 35.67 -0.46 -27.93
C ASN A 18 35.96 -1.97 -27.91
N ALA A 19 36.59 -2.50 -28.96
CA ALA A 19 37.00 -3.90 -29.00
C ALA A 19 38.03 -4.22 -27.90
N SER A 20 38.98 -3.31 -27.62
CA SER A 20 39.93 -3.43 -26.52
C SER A 20 39.27 -3.41 -25.16
N ARG A 21 38.26 -2.53 -24.95
CA ARG A 21 37.45 -2.49 -23.72
C ARG A 21 36.64 -3.77 -23.52
N GLU A 22 36.08 -4.32 -24.60
CA GLU A 22 35.32 -5.56 -24.56
C GLU A 22 36.22 -6.78 -24.25
N ALA A 23 37.40 -6.84 -24.84
CA ALA A 23 38.38 -7.87 -24.54
C ALA A 23 38.88 -7.78 -23.08
N THR A 24 39.11 -6.57 -22.58
CA THR A 24 39.51 -6.33 -21.20
C THR A 24 38.38 -6.72 -20.23
N GLY A 25 37.14 -6.40 -20.57
CA GLY A 25 35.94 -6.78 -19.79
C GLY A 25 35.77 -8.29 -19.68
N LYS A 26 35.93 -9.03 -20.80
CA LYS A 26 35.92 -10.50 -20.81
C LYS A 26 36.99 -11.12 -19.95
N LYS A 27 38.20 -10.57 -20.00
CA LYS A 27 39.31 -11.05 -19.17
C LYS A 27 39.00 -10.87 -17.68
N VAL A 28 38.51 -9.70 -17.28
CA VAL A 28 38.15 -9.43 -15.90
C VAL A 28 37.04 -10.37 -15.42
N LEU A 29 36.04 -10.66 -16.26
CA LEU A 29 34.95 -11.60 -15.91
C LEU A 29 35.48 -13.04 -15.74
N ASN A 30 36.41 -13.48 -16.60
CA ASN A 30 37.00 -14.80 -16.48
C ASN A 30 37.87 -14.90 -15.21
N ASP A 31 38.62 -13.85 -14.86
CA ASP A 31 39.44 -13.80 -13.65
C ASP A 31 38.53 -13.83 -12.38
N ILE A 32 37.39 -13.17 -12.43
CA ILE A 32 36.38 -13.22 -11.35
C ILE A 32 35.80 -14.63 -11.20
N ALA A 33 35.40 -15.27 -12.30
CA ALA A 33 34.88 -16.63 -12.28
C ALA A 33 35.89 -17.63 -11.69
N ALA A 34 37.13 -17.57 -12.14
CA ALA A 34 38.23 -18.40 -11.62
C ALA A 34 38.55 -18.12 -10.13
N MET A 35 38.33 -16.90 -9.66
CA MET A 35 38.51 -16.56 -8.24
C MET A 35 37.37 -17.13 -7.38
N LEU A 36 36.15 -17.03 -7.83
CA LEU A 36 34.95 -17.59 -7.12
C LEU A 36 35.11 -19.11 -7.01
N GLU A 37 35.44 -19.78 -8.10
CA GLU A 37 35.68 -21.23 -8.16
C GLU A 37 36.75 -21.67 -7.17
N ARG A 38 37.92 -20.97 -7.13
CA ARG A 38 38.99 -21.26 -6.17
C ARG A 38 38.59 -21.08 -4.73
N LYS A 39 37.58 -20.25 -4.44
CA LYS A 39 37.04 -20.01 -3.11
C LYS A 39 35.84 -20.91 -2.78
N GLY A 40 35.41 -21.76 -3.70
CA GLY A 40 34.24 -22.62 -3.53
C GLY A 40 32.90 -21.86 -3.43
N ILE A 41 32.86 -20.66 -4.02
CA ILE A 41 31.65 -19.84 -4.05
C ILE A 41 30.95 -20.06 -5.37
N ASP A 42 29.68 -20.50 -5.35
CA ASP A 42 28.88 -20.65 -6.55
C ASP A 42 28.58 -19.27 -7.15
N PRO A 43 28.90 -19.05 -8.44
CA PRO A 43 28.57 -17.77 -9.10
C PRO A 43 27.10 -17.39 -9.06
N SER A 44 26.18 -18.34 -8.88
CA SER A 44 24.75 -18.08 -8.73
C SER A 44 24.37 -17.52 -7.34
N GLU A 45 25.23 -17.67 -6.34
CA GLU A 45 25.02 -17.15 -4.99
C GLU A 45 25.50 -15.69 -4.84
N VAL A 46 26.21 -15.16 -5.83
CA VAL A 46 26.70 -13.78 -5.84
C VAL A 46 25.91 -12.96 -6.84
N GLY A 47 25.49 -11.77 -6.45
CA GLY A 47 24.84 -10.83 -7.33
C GLY A 47 25.80 -10.17 -8.35
N SER A 48 25.35 -9.13 -9.01
CA SER A 48 26.16 -8.39 -9.99
C SER A 48 27.37 -7.74 -9.35
N VAL A 49 28.45 -7.60 -10.16
CA VAL A 49 29.66 -6.90 -9.73
C VAL A 49 29.37 -5.41 -9.57
N LYS A 50 29.39 -4.94 -8.34
CA LYS A 50 29.09 -3.54 -7.98
C LYS A 50 30.30 -2.63 -8.20
N LYS A 51 31.49 -3.12 -7.88
CA LYS A 51 32.74 -2.37 -7.99
C LYS A 51 33.92 -3.29 -8.12
N VAL A 52 34.82 -2.97 -9.02
CA VAL A 52 36.17 -3.58 -9.13
C VAL A 52 37.18 -2.49 -8.81
N SER A 53 38.03 -2.72 -7.82
CA SER A 53 39.14 -1.85 -7.48
C SER A 53 40.45 -2.57 -7.76
N LEU A 54 41.31 -1.96 -8.55
CA LEU A 54 42.63 -2.46 -8.84
C LEU A 54 43.63 -1.59 -8.08
N TYR A 55 44.55 -2.21 -7.37
CA TYR A 55 45.63 -1.52 -6.66
C TYR A 55 46.88 -2.37 -6.63
N GLN A 56 48.03 -1.73 -6.44
CA GLN A 56 49.31 -2.39 -6.33
C GLN A 56 49.80 -2.30 -4.89
N SER A 57 50.34 -3.40 -4.40
CA SER A 57 51.06 -3.43 -3.14
C SER A 57 52.53 -3.78 -3.43
N VAL A 58 53.43 -3.11 -2.76
CA VAL A 58 54.86 -3.34 -2.91
C VAL A 58 55.35 -3.95 -1.60
N THR A 59 55.94 -5.14 -1.70
CA THR A 59 56.67 -5.77 -0.61
C THR A 59 58.15 -5.89 -0.98
N LYS A 60 59.05 -6.01 0.01
CA LYS A 60 60.47 -6.27 -0.24
C LYS A 60 60.73 -7.75 -0.08
N ASN A 61 61.49 -8.32 -1.01
CA ASN A 61 62.01 -9.66 -0.83
C ASN A 61 62.96 -9.67 0.37
N PRO A 62 62.72 -10.51 1.40
CA PRO A 62 63.53 -10.52 2.60
C PRO A 62 64.98 -10.95 2.38
N ASP A 63 65.27 -11.72 1.29
CA ASP A 63 66.60 -12.25 1.02
C ASP A 63 67.40 -11.35 0.08
N THR A 64 66.75 -10.70 -0.90
CA THR A 64 67.46 -9.88 -1.92
C THR A 64 67.27 -8.38 -1.71
N GLY A 65 66.30 -7.96 -0.91
CA GLY A 65 65.94 -6.54 -0.71
C GLY A 65 65.22 -5.88 -1.90
N GLU A 66 64.97 -6.62 -2.98
CA GLU A 66 64.31 -6.13 -4.18
C GLU A 66 62.82 -5.90 -3.95
N ALA A 67 62.24 -4.92 -4.63
CA ALA A 67 60.81 -4.63 -4.57
C ALA A 67 60.02 -5.67 -5.40
N ILE A 68 59.08 -6.34 -4.73
CA ILE A 68 58.12 -7.23 -5.38
C ILE A 68 56.77 -6.46 -5.48
N ILE A 69 56.31 -6.25 -6.69
CA ILE A 69 55.06 -5.60 -7.00
C ILE A 69 53.96 -6.67 -7.07
N HIS A 70 52.93 -6.53 -6.24
CA HIS A 70 51.75 -7.38 -6.27
C HIS A 70 50.58 -6.60 -6.83
N ASP A 71 50.04 -7.07 -7.95
CA ASP A 71 48.78 -6.57 -8.49
C ASP A 71 47.61 -7.21 -7.71
N LEU A 72 46.84 -6.40 -7.04
CA LEU A 72 45.72 -6.81 -6.17
C LEU A 72 44.43 -6.33 -6.77
N GLN A 73 43.40 -7.15 -6.61
CA GLN A 73 42.04 -6.82 -7.02
C GLN A 73 41.08 -6.98 -5.81
N ALA A 74 40.26 -5.96 -5.56
CA ALA A 74 39.14 -6.06 -4.65
C ALA A 74 37.85 -5.96 -5.47
N ILE A 75 36.99 -6.96 -5.33
CA ILE A 75 35.71 -7.04 -6.02
C ILE A 75 34.60 -6.99 -4.99
N GLN A 76 33.71 -6.06 -5.17
CA GLN A 76 32.49 -5.92 -4.35
C GLN A 76 31.32 -6.37 -5.20
N PHE A 77 30.61 -7.38 -4.72
CA PHE A 77 29.36 -7.83 -5.30
C PHE A 77 28.18 -7.11 -4.64
N SER A 78 27.10 -6.90 -5.39
CA SER A 78 25.79 -6.70 -4.79
C SER A 78 25.36 -8.03 -4.16
N PRO A 79 24.54 -8.02 -3.10
CA PRO A 79 23.86 -9.24 -2.69
C PRO A 79 23.11 -9.84 -3.89
N SER A 80 22.90 -11.16 -3.92
CA SER A 80 22.21 -11.89 -5.01
C SER A 80 20.73 -11.50 -5.25
N TRP A 81 20.38 -10.30 -4.90
CA TRP A 81 19.07 -9.70 -4.93
C TRP A 81 18.67 -9.13 -6.30
N ASP A 82 19.45 -9.36 -7.34
CA ASP A 82 19.13 -8.94 -8.72
C ASP A 82 17.94 -9.71 -9.31
N THR A 83 17.63 -10.86 -8.75
CA THR A 83 16.28 -11.38 -8.73
C THR A 83 15.69 -10.97 -7.40
N GLY A 84 15.19 -9.77 -7.29
CA GLY A 84 14.33 -9.39 -6.16
C GLY A 84 13.38 -10.54 -5.84
N PRO A 85 12.85 -10.66 -4.61
CA PRO A 85 11.98 -11.79 -4.29
C PRO A 85 11.08 -12.02 -5.48
N GLN A 86 11.05 -13.25 -6.01
CA GLN A 86 10.12 -13.55 -7.10
C GLN A 86 8.74 -13.29 -6.51
N TRP A 87 8.23 -12.11 -6.81
CA TRP A 87 6.90 -11.72 -6.43
C TRP A 87 6.00 -12.84 -6.91
N PRO A 88 5.07 -13.34 -6.07
CA PRO A 88 4.06 -14.24 -6.59
C PRO A 88 3.56 -13.56 -7.85
N LEU A 89 3.68 -14.24 -8.99
CA LEU A 89 3.12 -13.74 -10.24
C LEU A 89 1.64 -13.54 -9.93
N ILE A 90 1.27 -12.31 -9.62
CA ILE A 90 -0.12 -11.92 -9.64
C ILE A 90 -0.52 -12.25 -11.06
N GLU A 91 -1.31 -13.30 -11.22
CA GLU A 91 -1.84 -13.69 -12.52
C GLU A 91 -2.33 -12.39 -13.15
N LYS A 92 -1.99 -12.14 -14.41
CA LYS A 92 -2.40 -10.91 -15.09
C LYS A 92 -3.85 -10.68 -14.74
N GLY A 93 -4.09 -9.71 -13.90
CA GLY A 93 -5.44 -9.35 -13.47
C GLY A 93 -6.30 -9.28 -14.74
N PRO A 94 -7.53 -9.71 -14.72
CA PRO A 94 -8.40 -9.69 -15.90
C PRO A 94 -8.24 -8.31 -16.53
N LYS A 95 -8.12 -8.25 -17.86
CA LYS A 95 -8.05 -6.97 -18.58
C LYS A 95 -9.32 -6.21 -18.27
N ILE A 96 -9.26 -5.37 -17.25
CA ILE A 96 -10.38 -4.52 -16.86
C ILE A 96 -10.52 -3.51 -17.99
N GLN A 97 -11.55 -3.70 -18.80
CA GLN A 97 -11.99 -2.65 -19.72
C GLN A 97 -12.74 -1.64 -18.86
N LEU A 98 -12.04 -0.60 -18.41
CA LEU A 98 -12.66 0.52 -17.73
C LEU A 98 -13.73 1.11 -18.66
N GLN A 99 -14.98 0.80 -18.39
CA GLN A 99 -16.08 1.55 -18.99
C GLN A 99 -16.03 2.92 -18.31
N LYS A 100 -15.62 3.94 -19.08
CA LYS A 100 -15.74 5.32 -18.60
C LYS A 100 -17.18 5.52 -18.13
N PRO A 101 -17.40 6.03 -16.91
CA PRO A 101 -18.75 6.29 -16.41
C PRO A 101 -19.51 7.07 -17.48
N LYS A 102 -20.65 6.54 -17.88
CA LYS A 102 -21.53 7.28 -18.77
C LYS A 102 -22.09 8.44 -17.97
N THR A 103 -21.53 9.62 -18.13
CA THR A 103 -21.96 10.88 -17.54
C THR A 103 -23.32 11.33 -18.12
N LYS A 104 -24.35 10.51 -17.97
CA LYS A 104 -25.71 11.01 -17.97
C LYS A 104 -26.04 11.26 -16.51
N SER A 105 -26.18 12.51 -16.13
CA SER A 105 -26.75 12.87 -14.85
C SER A 105 -28.10 12.16 -14.73
N ALA A 106 -28.14 11.07 -13.97
CA ALA A 106 -29.40 10.49 -13.55
C ALA A 106 -30.16 11.56 -12.75
N PRO A 107 -31.49 11.61 -12.82
CA PRO A 107 -32.25 12.52 -11.95
C PRO A 107 -31.83 12.27 -10.50
N PRO A 108 -31.78 13.32 -9.66
CA PRO A 108 -31.41 13.17 -8.26
C PRO A 108 -32.25 12.06 -7.62
N LYS A 109 -31.59 11.08 -7.01
CA LYS A 109 -32.28 10.05 -6.24
C LYS A 109 -32.74 10.68 -4.93
N GLU A 110 -33.91 10.32 -4.48
CA GLU A 110 -34.37 10.71 -3.13
C GLU A 110 -33.53 10.05 -2.04
N TRP A 111 -33.12 8.80 -2.29
CA TRP A 111 -32.28 8.01 -1.40
C TRP A 111 -31.08 7.44 -2.15
N GLU A 112 -29.93 7.55 -1.54
CA GLU A 112 -28.67 6.96 -2.00
C GLU A 112 -28.19 5.91 -0.99
N THR A 113 -27.33 5.01 -1.48
CA THR A 113 -26.69 3.99 -0.65
C THR A 113 -25.17 4.14 -0.70
N ALA A 114 -24.53 4.15 0.46
CA ALA A 114 -23.10 4.07 0.60
C ALA A 114 -22.69 2.79 1.32
N ILE A 115 -21.61 2.15 0.87
CA ILE A 115 -20.95 1.07 1.59
C ILE A 115 -19.66 1.61 2.18
N ILE A 116 -19.51 1.43 3.48
CA ILE A 116 -18.37 1.87 4.27
C ILE A 116 -17.44 0.68 4.48
N VAL A 117 -16.24 0.76 3.92
CA VAL A 117 -15.21 -0.29 3.94
C VAL A 117 -14.10 0.14 4.89
N PRO A 118 -13.97 -0.49 6.08
CA PRO A 118 -12.99 -0.07 7.07
C PRO A 118 -11.66 -0.82 6.95
N ASP A 119 -10.60 -0.22 7.40
CA ASP A 119 -9.30 -0.74 7.86
C ASP A 119 -8.92 -2.12 7.28
N ILE A 120 -8.52 -2.15 6.00
CA ILE A 120 -8.16 -3.40 5.31
C ILE A 120 -6.75 -3.85 5.71
N GLN A 121 -5.84 -2.91 6.00
CA GLN A 121 -4.45 -3.16 6.41
C GLN A 121 -3.70 -4.05 5.39
N ILE A 122 -3.79 -3.72 4.11
CA ILE A 122 -3.06 -4.47 3.07
C ILE A 122 -1.58 -4.43 3.37
N GLY A 123 -1.03 -5.60 3.60
CA GLY A 123 0.36 -5.82 3.93
C GLY A 123 0.68 -7.30 3.92
N PHE A 124 1.97 -7.61 4.03
CA PHE A 124 2.48 -8.98 3.98
C PHE A 124 3.63 -9.18 4.96
N TYR A 125 3.90 -10.45 5.27
CA TYR A 125 5.12 -10.88 5.93
C TYR A 125 5.62 -12.19 5.30
N ARG A 126 6.90 -12.52 5.51
CA ARG A 126 7.50 -13.78 5.08
C ARG A 126 7.35 -14.84 6.17
N LYS A 127 6.90 -16.04 5.82
CA LYS A 127 6.83 -17.17 6.75
C LYS A 127 8.21 -17.58 7.27
N SER A 128 9.23 -17.49 6.42
CA SER A 128 10.63 -17.65 6.80
C SER A 128 11.49 -16.62 6.04
N LEU A 129 12.66 -16.27 6.58
CA LEU A 129 13.56 -15.31 5.96
C LEU A 129 14.10 -15.78 4.61
N ASP A 130 14.17 -17.09 4.40
CA ASP A 130 14.67 -17.73 3.18
C ASP A 130 13.54 -18.01 2.16
N SER A 131 12.28 -17.74 2.53
CA SER A 131 11.13 -17.98 1.67
C SER A 131 10.81 -16.77 0.82
N SER A 132 10.49 -16.99 -0.46
CA SER A 132 9.84 -16.01 -1.33
C SER A 132 8.33 -15.93 -1.10
N GLU A 133 7.76 -16.85 -0.32
CA GLU A 133 6.31 -16.90 -0.05
C GLU A 133 5.91 -15.78 0.90
N LEU A 134 4.94 -14.97 0.46
CA LEU A 134 4.37 -13.87 1.23
C LEU A 134 3.03 -14.30 1.82
N GLU A 135 2.86 -14.03 3.10
CA GLU A 135 1.62 -14.27 3.82
C GLU A 135 0.91 -12.93 4.06
N PRO A 136 -0.35 -12.78 3.66
CA PRO A 136 -1.08 -11.53 3.86
C PRO A 136 -1.42 -11.31 5.35
N ILE A 137 -1.40 -10.06 5.78
CA ILE A 137 -1.94 -9.62 7.08
C ILE A 137 -3.36 -9.05 6.97
N HIS A 138 -3.80 -8.76 5.75
CA HIS A 138 -5.21 -8.52 5.41
C HIS A 138 -5.95 -9.85 5.23
N ASP A 139 -7.26 -9.82 5.29
CA ASP A 139 -8.08 -11.03 5.14
C ASP A 139 -8.75 -11.04 3.76
N GLU A 140 -8.23 -11.88 2.86
CA GLU A 140 -8.76 -12.01 1.49
C GLU A 140 -10.21 -12.52 1.46
N LEU A 141 -10.60 -13.35 2.43
CA LEU A 141 -11.97 -13.84 2.49
C LEU A 141 -12.93 -12.71 2.92
N ALA A 142 -12.52 -11.88 3.88
CA ALA A 142 -13.31 -10.73 4.29
C ALA A 142 -13.44 -9.70 3.15
N ILE A 143 -12.36 -9.48 2.38
CA ILE A 143 -12.38 -8.64 1.18
C ILE A 143 -13.32 -9.20 0.12
N ALA A 144 -13.28 -10.51 -0.14
CA ALA A 144 -14.17 -11.15 -1.11
C ALA A 144 -15.65 -11.00 -0.73
N VAL A 145 -16.00 -11.17 0.55
CA VAL A 145 -17.36 -10.89 1.04
C VAL A 145 -17.74 -9.43 0.81
N ALA A 146 -16.84 -8.50 1.10
CA ALA A 146 -17.09 -7.06 0.89
C ALA A 146 -17.36 -6.75 -0.58
N LEU A 147 -16.56 -7.29 -1.50
CA LEU A 147 -16.74 -7.11 -2.94
C LEU A 147 -18.06 -7.71 -3.43
N ALA A 148 -18.45 -8.89 -2.95
CA ALA A 148 -19.72 -9.52 -3.30
C ALA A 148 -20.92 -8.67 -2.83
N VAL A 149 -20.85 -8.07 -1.65
CA VAL A 149 -21.88 -7.14 -1.15
C VAL A 149 -21.93 -5.88 -2.02
N ILE A 150 -20.79 -5.30 -2.38
CA ILE A 150 -20.71 -4.12 -3.25
C ILE A 150 -21.31 -4.40 -4.62
N GLU A 151 -20.94 -5.53 -5.23
CA GLU A 151 -21.42 -5.92 -6.56
C GLU A 151 -22.94 -6.09 -6.59
N GLU A 152 -23.50 -6.73 -5.57
CA GLU A 152 -24.95 -6.97 -5.52
C GLU A 152 -25.73 -5.71 -5.20
N MET A 153 -25.30 -4.94 -4.20
CA MET A 153 -26.01 -3.75 -3.75
C MET A 153 -25.93 -2.59 -4.75
N LYS A 154 -24.89 -2.57 -5.61
CA LYS A 154 -24.65 -1.48 -6.58
C LYS A 154 -24.82 -0.11 -5.95
N PRO A 155 -24.03 0.21 -4.91
CA PRO A 155 -24.18 1.44 -4.15
C PRO A 155 -23.90 2.68 -5.01
N ASP A 156 -24.41 3.82 -4.57
CA ASP A 156 -24.08 5.11 -5.16
C ASP A 156 -22.67 5.56 -4.76
N GLN A 157 -22.24 5.17 -3.58
CA GLN A 157 -20.90 5.47 -3.07
C GLN A 157 -20.25 4.25 -2.39
N VAL A 158 -18.93 4.12 -2.54
CA VAL A 158 -18.09 3.25 -1.73
C VAL A 158 -17.08 4.14 -1.01
N VAL A 159 -17.07 4.11 0.32
CA VAL A 159 -16.16 4.91 1.14
C VAL A 159 -15.21 3.99 1.88
N MET A 160 -13.94 4.02 1.49
CA MET A 160 -12.84 3.31 2.13
C MET A 160 -12.28 4.21 3.22
N VAL A 161 -12.37 3.77 4.47
CA VAL A 161 -12.24 4.66 5.65
C VAL A 161 -10.79 4.94 6.05
N GLY A 162 -9.81 4.50 5.28
CA GLY A 162 -8.38 4.64 5.58
C GLY A 162 -7.78 3.41 6.24
N ASP A 163 -6.49 3.47 6.48
CA ASP A 163 -5.68 2.32 6.90
C ASP A 163 -5.94 1.08 6.01
N ASN A 164 -6.16 1.33 4.71
CA ASN A 164 -6.30 0.24 3.74
C ASN A 164 -4.94 -0.36 3.40
N LEU A 165 -3.85 0.38 3.61
CA LEU A 165 -2.45 -0.08 3.52
C LEU A 165 -1.85 -0.11 4.92
N ASP A 166 -1.13 -1.19 5.28
CA ASP A 166 -0.46 -1.25 6.59
C ASP A 166 0.83 -0.41 6.63
N PHE A 167 1.67 -0.51 5.61
CA PHE A 167 2.93 0.23 5.54
C PHE A 167 3.80 0.13 6.83
N ALA A 168 3.93 -1.06 7.40
CA ALA A 168 4.73 -1.29 8.61
C ALA A 168 6.14 -0.72 8.49
N GLU A 169 6.77 -0.89 7.32
CA GLU A 169 8.15 -0.44 7.04
C GLU A 169 8.33 1.08 7.07
N LEU A 170 7.26 1.83 6.86
CA LEU A 170 7.27 3.30 6.90
C LEU A 170 6.90 3.86 8.28
N GLY A 171 6.65 2.96 9.23
CA GLY A 171 6.34 3.32 10.61
C GLY A 171 7.56 3.83 11.38
N LYS A 172 7.34 4.48 12.52
CA LYS A 172 8.39 4.96 13.42
C LYS A 172 8.99 3.86 14.30
N PHE A 173 8.37 2.70 14.38
CA PHE A 173 8.86 1.58 15.18
C PHE A 173 9.74 0.66 14.35
N LEU A 174 10.66 -0.02 15.03
CA LEU A 174 11.51 -1.00 14.36
C LEU A 174 10.65 -2.12 13.77
N THR A 175 10.76 -2.30 12.47
CA THR A 175 10.05 -3.36 11.75
C THR A 175 10.85 -4.64 11.80
N ALA A 176 10.23 -5.74 12.24
CA ALA A 176 10.87 -7.06 12.26
C ALA A 176 11.23 -7.52 10.83
N ALA A 177 12.26 -8.35 10.72
CA ALA A 177 12.81 -8.78 9.44
C ALA A 177 11.78 -9.41 8.47
N PRO A 178 10.83 -10.25 8.92
CA PRO A 178 9.80 -10.82 8.03
C PRO A 178 8.90 -9.80 7.34
N PHE A 179 8.75 -8.61 7.89
CA PHE A 179 7.92 -7.54 7.32
C PHE A 179 8.69 -6.55 6.44
N LYS A 180 9.98 -6.78 6.19
CA LYS A 180 10.79 -5.89 5.34
C LYS A 180 10.62 -6.21 3.87
N GLN A 181 10.66 -5.17 3.02
CA GLN A 181 10.52 -5.24 1.57
C GLN A 181 9.14 -5.73 1.11
N MET A 182 8.11 -5.40 1.87
CA MET A 182 6.72 -5.71 1.55
C MET A 182 5.99 -4.57 0.85
N LEU A 183 6.63 -3.41 0.75
CA LEU A 183 5.99 -2.18 0.27
C LEU A 183 5.42 -2.32 -1.15
N GLN A 184 6.20 -2.89 -2.08
CA GLN A 184 5.75 -3.06 -3.46
C GLN A 184 4.57 -4.04 -3.56
N ALA A 185 4.64 -5.19 -2.88
CA ALA A 185 3.55 -6.15 -2.86
C ALA A 185 2.25 -5.52 -2.29
N SER A 186 2.39 -4.69 -1.27
CA SER A 186 1.25 -3.98 -0.67
C SER A 186 0.64 -2.97 -1.66
N ILE A 187 1.46 -2.23 -2.39
CA ILE A 187 1.02 -1.29 -3.44
C ILE A 187 0.31 -2.05 -4.57
N ASP A 188 0.88 -3.14 -5.04
CA ASP A 188 0.31 -3.95 -6.12
C ASP A 188 -1.06 -4.51 -5.72
N ARG A 189 -1.17 -5.05 -4.49
CA ARG A 189 -2.43 -5.56 -3.96
C ARG A 189 -3.47 -4.46 -3.76
N ALA A 190 -3.07 -3.28 -3.29
CA ALA A 190 -3.96 -2.13 -3.14
C ALA A 190 -4.44 -1.60 -4.51
N THR A 191 -3.56 -1.60 -5.51
CA THR A 191 -3.93 -1.28 -6.90
C THR A 191 -4.97 -2.25 -7.43
N MET A 192 -4.78 -3.55 -7.17
CA MET A 192 -5.77 -4.58 -7.53
C MET A 192 -7.10 -4.37 -6.81
N LEU A 193 -7.07 -3.99 -5.52
CA LEU A 193 -8.30 -3.67 -4.78
C LEU A 193 -9.06 -2.50 -5.41
N CYS A 194 -8.37 -1.42 -5.80
CA CYS A 194 -9.02 -0.29 -6.50
C CYS A 194 -9.73 -0.76 -7.77
N ALA A 195 -9.09 -1.65 -8.54
CA ALA A 195 -9.68 -2.24 -9.73
C ALA A 195 -10.90 -3.10 -9.40
N GLN A 196 -10.80 -3.99 -8.41
CA GLN A 196 -11.88 -4.87 -7.97
C GLN A 196 -13.10 -4.08 -7.45
N VAL A 197 -12.88 -3.04 -6.65
CA VAL A 197 -13.97 -2.18 -6.16
C VAL A 197 -14.64 -1.44 -7.33
N ARG A 198 -13.85 -0.95 -8.31
CA ARG A 198 -14.41 -0.31 -9.50
C ARG A 198 -15.20 -1.28 -10.37
N GLU A 199 -14.74 -2.53 -10.50
CA GLU A 199 -15.46 -3.58 -11.23
C GLU A 199 -16.78 -3.93 -10.54
N ALA A 200 -16.77 -4.13 -9.22
CA ALA A 200 -17.96 -4.41 -8.42
C ALA A 200 -18.97 -3.24 -8.40
N ALA A 201 -18.48 -2.00 -8.46
CA ALA A 201 -19.32 -0.79 -8.43
C ALA A 201 -18.96 0.18 -9.58
N PRO A 202 -19.28 -0.16 -10.86
CA PRO A 202 -18.80 0.58 -12.03
C PRO A 202 -19.29 2.03 -12.10
N ASN A 203 -20.42 2.35 -11.48
CA ASN A 203 -21.04 3.68 -11.50
C ASN A 203 -20.92 4.43 -10.16
N ALA A 204 -20.41 3.79 -9.11
CA ALA A 204 -20.29 4.40 -7.80
C ALA A 204 -19.22 5.48 -7.75
N LYS A 205 -19.43 6.51 -6.94
CA LYS A 205 -18.34 7.34 -6.45
C LYS A 205 -17.53 6.53 -5.46
N ILE A 206 -16.22 6.36 -5.71
CA ILE A 206 -15.32 5.66 -4.81
C ILE A 206 -14.43 6.69 -4.15
N THR A 207 -14.44 6.73 -2.82
CA THR A 207 -13.64 7.65 -2.02
C THR A 207 -12.74 6.86 -1.08
N TRP A 208 -11.44 7.16 -1.09
CA TRP A 208 -10.46 6.62 -0.14
C TRP A 208 -10.00 7.74 0.79
N ILE A 209 -10.38 7.68 2.05
CA ILE A 209 -9.95 8.62 3.08
C ILE A 209 -8.57 8.19 3.58
N ALA A 210 -7.64 9.12 3.74
CA ALA A 210 -6.33 8.80 4.31
C ALA A 210 -6.45 8.44 5.80
N GLY A 211 -5.88 7.31 6.19
CA GLY A 211 -5.65 6.95 7.58
C GLY A 211 -4.25 7.31 8.07
N ASN A 212 -3.94 6.94 9.29
CA ASN A 212 -2.61 7.19 9.85
C ASN A 212 -1.52 6.34 9.17
N HIS A 213 -1.88 5.21 8.56
CA HIS A 213 -0.96 4.35 7.83
C HIS A 213 -0.61 4.93 6.46
N GLU A 214 -1.57 5.44 5.69
CA GLU A 214 -1.28 6.15 4.45
C GLU A 214 -0.41 7.39 4.70
N ALA A 215 -0.64 8.09 5.81
CA ALA A 215 0.16 9.26 6.20
C ALA A 215 1.63 8.91 6.52
N ARG A 216 1.96 7.63 6.76
CA ARG A 216 3.35 7.18 6.97
C ARG A 216 4.22 7.44 5.75
N MET A 217 3.70 7.26 4.53
CA MET A 217 4.43 7.50 3.28
C MET A 217 4.95 8.94 3.22
N ALA A 218 4.07 9.93 3.36
CA ALA A 218 4.44 11.34 3.31
C ALA A 218 5.45 11.71 4.40
N ARG A 219 5.23 11.24 5.63
CA ARG A 219 6.14 11.48 6.77
C ARG A 219 7.50 10.85 6.55
N TYR A 220 7.54 9.62 6.04
CA TYR A 220 8.81 8.93 5.77
C TYR A 220 9.65 9.69 4.75
N ILE A 221 9.03 10.18 3.67
CA ILE A 221 9.73 10.94 2.62
C ILE A 221 10.23 12.28 3.17
N GLN A 222 9.39 13.01 3.93
CA GLN A 222 9.80 14.25 4.57
C GLN A 222 10.99 14.07 5.51
N THR A 223 11.06 12.94 6.22
CA THR A 223 12.12 12.69 7.20
C THR A 223 13.40 12.16 6.56
N ASN A 224 13.29 11.28 5.55
CA ASN A 224 14.43 10.50 5.04
C ASN A 224 14.85 10.91 3.61
N ALA A 225 14.01 11.61 2.87
CA ALA A 225 14.22 12.00 1.49
C ALA A 225 13.53 13.34 1.16
N GLU A 226 13.76 14.37 1.97
CA GLU A 226 13.09 15.68 1.89
C GLU A 226 13.07 16.24 0.46
N ALA A 227 14.20 16.14 -0.27
CA ALA A 227 14.30 16.61 -1.64
C ALA A 227 13.37 15.90 -2.63
N ALA A 228 12.85 14.72 -2.29
CA ALA A 228 11.89 13.97 -3.10
C ALA A 228 10.43 14.28 -2.73
N PHE A 229 10.19 15.03 -1.65
CA PHE A 229 8.85 15.36 -1.20
C PHE A 229 8.15 16.29 -2.20
N GLY A 230 6.95 15.93 -2.60
CA GLY A 230 6.14 16.75 -3.51
C GLY A 230 6.55 16.69 -4.98
N ILE A 231 7.57 15.91 -5.37
CA ILE A 231 7.94 15.75 -6.78
C ILE A 231 6.78 15.08 -7.53
N THR A 232 6.31 15.74 -8.59
CA THR A 232 5.29 15.23 -9.51
C THR A 232 5.92 14.78 -10.83
N ARG A 233 5.17 14.03 -11.65
CA ARG A 233 5.56 13.77 -13.04
C ARG A 233 5.69 15.10 -13.79
N GLY A 234 6.65 15.20 -14.72
CA GLY A 234 6.76 16.36 -15.62
C GLY A 234 5.43 16.59 -16.35
N LYS A 235 4.95 17.84 -16.33
CA LYS A 235 3.65 18.21 -16.90
C LYS A 235 3.79 18.42 -18.39
N SER A 236 2.85 17.90 -19.18
CA SER A 236 2.62 18.32 -20.57
C SER A 236 1.73 19.56 -20.60
N ASN A 237 1.74 20.31 -21.71
CA ASN A 237 0.91 21.52 -21.87
C ASN A 237 -0.61 21.24 -21.78
N ASP A 238 -1.04 19.98 -21.94
CA ASP A 238 -2.43 19.55 -21.88
C ASP A 238 -2.87 19.05 -20.50
N GLU A 239 -1.91 18.87 -19.55
CA GLU A 239 -2.18 18.38 -18.20
C GLU A 239 -2.29 19.55 -17.23
N LEU A 240 -3.42 20.22 -17.19
CA LEU A 240 -3.74 21.27 -16.20
C LEU A 240 -4.13 20.70 -14.83
N ARG A 241 -4.24 19.39 -14.67
CA ARG A 241 -4.52 18.78 -13.38
C ARG A 241 -3.26 18.77 -12.53
N GLU A 242 -3.38 19.22 -11.30
CA GLU A 242 -2.36 18.99 -10.26
C GLU A 242 -2.25 17.48 -10.06
N GLY A 243 -1.17 16.90 -10.60
CA GLY A 243 -0.90 15.48 -10.41
C GLY A 243 -0.48 15.19 -8.98
N TRP A 244 -0.77 14.00 -8.50
CA TRP A 244 -0.26 13.52 -7.23
C TRP A 244 1.27 13.41 -7.25
N PRO A 245 1.96 13.66 -6.12
CA PRO A 245 3.38 13.36 -6.01
C PRO A 245 3.68 11.91 -6.35
N VAL A 246 4.80 11.65 -7.05
CA VAL A 246 5.16 10.29 -7.49
C VAL A 246 5.33 9.31 -6.33
N MET A 247 5.76 9.79 -5.17
CA MET A 247 5.86 9.02 -3.94
C MET A 247 4.64 9.30 -3.05
N SER A 248 3.45 9.03 -3.56
CA SER A 248 2.19 9.14 -2.82
C SER A 248 1.30 7.93 -3.08
N VAL A 249 0.45 7.62 -2.11
CA VAL A 249 -0.50 6.49 -2.23
C VAL A 249 -1.36 6.60 -3.49
N PRO A 250 -2.02 7.73 -3.79
CA PRO A 250 -2.87 7.80 -4.96
C PRO A 250 -2.11 7.64 -6.28
N PHE A 251 -0.87 8.12 -6.39
CA PHE A 251 -0.06 7.92 -7.58
C PHE A 251 0.39 6.46 -7.73
N LEU A 252 0.96 5.90 -6.67
CA LEU A 252 1.50 4.53 -6.69
C LEU A 252 0.40 3.47 -6.89
N CYS A 253 -0.79 3.68 -6.32
CA CYS A 253 -1.93 2.79 -6.49
C CYS A 253 -2.78 3.11 -7.74
N ARG A 254 -2.33 4.02 -8.61
CA ARG A 254 -3.00 4.36 -9.89
C ARG A 254 -4.48 4.73 -9.71
N MET A 255 -4.80 5.44 -8.64
CA MET A 255 -6.19 5.72 -8.25
C MET A 255 -6.96 6.53 -9.28
N ASP A 256 -6.29 7.41 -10.00
CA ASP A 256 -6.84 8.21 -11.11
C ASP A 256 -7.34 7.33 -12.27
N GLU A 257 -6.64 6.23 -12.56
CA GLU A 257 -7.03 5.28 -13.60
C GLU A 257 -8.32 4.52 -13.26
N PHE A 258 -8.54 4.26 -11.96
CA PHE A 258 -9.75 3.58 -11.47
C PHE A 258 -10.86 4.53 -11.04
N GLY A 259 -10.63 5.84 -11.13
CA GLY A 259 -11.60 6.86 -10.70
C GLY A 259 -11.88 6.81 -9.21
N VAL A 260 -10.82 6.57 -8.41
CA VAL A 260 -10.87 6.61 -6.94
C VAL A 260 -10.44 7.99 -6.47
N ASP A 261 -11.31 8.68 -5.76
CA ASP A 261 -11.04 9.97 -5.14
C ASP A 261 -10.27 9.75 -3.84
N TYR A 262 -9.04 10.26 -3.74
CA TYR A 262 -8.25 10.19 -2.51
C TYR A 262 -8.39 11.47 -1.70
N LEU A 263 -8.77 11.35 -0.42
CA LEU A 263 -8.88 12.46 0.52
C LEU A 263 -7.67 12.45 1.46
N PRO A 264 -6.65 13.29 1.21
CA PRO A 264 -5.47 13.42 2.08
C PRO A 264 -5.80 14.21 3.34
N GLY A 265 -4.83 14.28 4.26
CA GLY A 265 -4.88 15.22 5.38
C GLY A 265 -5.30 14.59 6.70
N TYR A 266 -4.97 13.31 6.94
CA TYR A 266 -5.12 12.71 8.27
C TYR A 266 -4.48 13.60 9.36
N PRO A 267 -5.14 13.82 10.53
CA PRO A 267 -6.42 13.22 10.97
C PRO A 267 -7.68 13.98 10.53
N GLU A 268 -7.57 15.12 9.85
CA GLU A 268 -8.68 16.03 9.56
C GLU A 268 -9.49 15.65 8.31
N SER A 269 -9.03 14.64 7.55
CA SER A 269 -9.73 14.19 6.35
C SER A 269 -11.12 13.62 6.68
N ALA A 270 -12.14 14.16 6.01
CA ALA A 270 -13.54 13.84 6.27
C ALA A 270 -14.36 13.77 4.98
N HIS A 271 -15.23 12.78 4.87
CA HIS A 271 -16.18 12.62 3.77
C HIS A 271 -17.61 12.76 4.28
N TYR A 272 -18.29 13.82 3.87
CA TYR A 272 -19.67 14.06 4.25
C TYR A 272 -20.61 13.36 3.27
N LEU A 273 -21.45 12.45 3.78
CA LEU A 273 -22.53 11.86 2.99
C LEU A 273 -23.71 12.82 2.86
N ASN A 274 -24.03 13.54 3.95
CA ASN A 274 -24.96 14.67 3.97
C ASN A 274 -24.62 15.60 5.16
N SER A 275 -25.45 16.60 5.46
CA SER A 275 -25.20 17.56 6.55
C SER A 275 -25.29 16.95 7.95
N ASN A 276 -25.83 15.73 8.08
CA ASN A 276 -26.04 15.05 9.36
C ASN A 276 -25.13 13.84 9.59
N LEU A 277 -24.33 13.45 8.58
CA LEU A 277 -23.48 12.26 8.65
C LEU A 277 -22.13 12.49 7.95
N VAL A 278 -21.06 12.30 8.70
CA VAL A 278 -19.67 12.34 8.23
C VAL A 278 -18.99 11.00 8.43
N VAL A 279 -18.09 10.66 7.51
CA VAL A 279 -17.18 9.51 7.59
C VAL A 279 -15.77 10.02 7.72
N VAL A 280 -15.04 9.55 8.70
CA VAL A 280 -13.63 9.90 8.98
C VAL A 280 -12.82 8.64 9.25
N HIS A 281 -11.50 8.66 9.04
CA HIS A 281 -10.69 7.57 9.56
C HIS A 281 -10.70 7.59 11.09
N GLY A 282 -10.51 8.75 11.68
CA GLY A 282 -10.47 8.95 13.11
C GLY A 282 -9.07 8.81 13.71
N ASP A 283 -8.93 9.39 14.89
CA ASP A 283 -7.68 9.46 15.67
C ASP A 283 -7.88 9.09 17.15
N LYS A 284 -9.13 8.78 17.51
CA LYS A 284 -9.52 8.54 18.90
C LYS A 284 -9.54 7.04 19.20
N VAL A 285 -8.79 6.63 20.19
CA VAL A 285 -8.79 5.26 20.73
C VAL A 285 -9.11 5.31 22.21
N VAL A 286 -10.16 4.64 22.61
CA VAL A 286 -10.53 4.48 24.02
C VAL A 286 -10.77 3.00 24.30
N SER A 287 -10.29 2.51 25.43
CA SER A 287 -10.51 1.12 25.87
C SER A 287 -11.99 0.85 26.17
N ASN A 288 -12.32 -0.44 26.30
CA ASN A 288 -13.62 -0.92 26.78
C ASN A 288 -14.84 -0.43 25.95
N ASN A 289 -14.70 -0.44 24.63
CA ASN A 289 -15.79 -0.06 23.70
C ASN A 289 -16.35 1.36 23.97
N SER A 290 -15.49 2.28 24.35
CA SER A 290 -15.89 3.64 24.74
C SER A 290 -15.50 4.70 23.71
N THR A 291 -15.02 4.31 22.53
CA THR A 291 -14.62 5.27 21.49
C THR A 291 -15.83 6.00 20.93
N THR A 292 -16.96 5.29 20.73
CA THR A 292 -18.25 5.90 20.38
C THR A 292 -18.65 7.00 21.34
N LYS A 293 -18.51 6.76 22.66
CA LYS A 293 -18.85 7.78 23.67
C LYS A 293 -18.01 9.04 23.48
N LYS A 294 -16.71 8.89 23.22
CA LYS A 294 -15.82 10.04 23.02
C LYS A 294 -16.20 10.86 21.78
N TYR A 295 -16.61 10.20 20.68
CA TYR A 295 -17.14 10.91 19.51
C TYR A 295 -18.46 11.62 19.85
N LEU A 296 -19.42 10.94 20.47
CA LEU A 296 -20.71 11.51 20.85
C LEU A 296 -20.60 12.70 21.80
N ASP A 297 -19.56 12.76 22.64
CA ASP A 297 -19.34 13.89 23.55
C ASP A 297 -18.76 15.13 22.82
N ASN A 298 -18.03 14.93 21.73
CA ASN A 298 -17.33 16.00 21.02
C ASN A 298 -18.02 16.46 19.74
N GLU A 299 -18.74 15.55 19.05
CA GLU A 299 -19.35 15.85 17.77
C GLU A 299 -20.77 16.43 17.92
N ARG A 300 -21.23 17.12 16.86
CA ARG A 300 -22.57 17.68 16.77
C ARG A 300 -23.41 17.07 15.65
N ILE A 301 -22.79 16.25 14.82
CA ILE A 301 -23.41 15.44 13.77
C ILE A 301 -23.01 13.98 13.96
N SER A 302 -23.69 13.09 13.27
CA SER A 302 -23.36 11.67 13.33
C SER A 302 -22.04 11.37 12.64
N VAL A 303 -21.29 10.43 13.17
CA VAL A 303 -19.95 10.07 12.66
C VAL A 303 -19.82 8.56 12.49
N ILE A 304 -19.26 8.13 11.36
CA ILE A 304 -18.74 6.79 11.14
C ILE A 304 -17.22 6.89 11.08
N TYR A 305 -16.52 6.01 11.80
CA TYR A 305 -15.07 6.06 11.93
C TYR A 305 -14.43 4.66 11.87
N GLY A 306 -13.17 4.58 11.43
CA GLY A 306 -12.32 3.38 11.42
C GLY A 306 -11.34 3.35 12.58
N HIS A 307 -10.08 3.00 12.30
CA HIS A 307 -8.91 3.08 13.19
C HIS A 307 -8.87 2.10 14.38
N ILE A 308 -10.00 1.80 14.98
CA ILE A 308 -10.06 0.98 16.20
C ILE A 308 -10.26 -0.51 15.93
N HIS A 309 -10.57 -0.89 14.70
CA HIS A 309 -10.84 -2.27 14.26
C HIS A 309 -11.97 -2.98 15.02
N ARG A 310 -12.77 -2.24 15.77
CA ARG A 310 -13.89 -2.78 16.56
C ARG A 310 -15.21 -2.34 15.98
N ASN A 311 -16.19 -3.24 16.00
CA ASN A 311 -17.56 -2.89 15.69
C ASN A 311 -18.20 -2.21 16.92
N GLU A 312 -18.43 -0.93 16.81
CA GLU A 312 -19.07 -0.12 17.86
C GLU A 312 -20.24 0.68 17.29
N LEU A 313 -21.32 0.81 18.06
CA LEU A 313 -22.48 1.63 17.70
C LEU A 313 -23.11 2.20 18.95
N ALA A 314 -23.30 3.51 18.99
CA ALA A 314 -23.98 4.19 20.07
C ALA A 314 -24.70 5.45 19.59
N TYR A 315 -25.72 5.86 20.35
CA TYR A 315 -26.51 7.05 20.08
C TYR A 315 -26.50 7.98 21.27
N ARG A 316 -26.64 9.29 21.00
CA ARG A 316 -26.85 10.32 22.02
C ARG A 316 -27.90 11.29 21.56
N THR A 317 -28.88 11.52 22.44
CA THR A 317 -29.87 12.59 22.26
C THR A 317 -29.52 13.78 23.15
N TYR A 318 -29.50 14.97 22.60
CA TYR A 318 -29.25 16.21 23.31
C TYR A 318 -30.30 17.28 22.91
N ARG A 319 -30.46 18.28 23.77
CA ARG A 319 -31.44 19.34 23.55
C ARG A 319 -30.78 20.46 22.72
N THR A 320 -31.51 20.93 21.69
CA THR A 320 -31.20 22.15 20.94
C THR A 320 -32.34 23.16 21.07
N ASP A 321 -32.12 24.35 20.55
CA ASP A 321 -33.16 25.40 20.41
C ASP A 321 -34.32 24.96 19.51
N GLN A 322 -34.10 24.02 18.60
CA GLN A 322 -35.07 23.47 17.67
C GLN A 322 -35.71 22.15 18.19
N GLY A 323 -35.41 21.75 19.43
CA GLY A 323 -35.91 20.52 20.04
C GLY A 323 -34.82 19.46 20.22
N PRO A 324 -35.20 18.21 20.51
CA PRO A 324 -34.26 17.12 20.71
C PRO A 324 -33.59 16.72 19.38
N ARG A 325 -32.25 16.54 19.40
CA ARG A 325 -31.48 16.02 18.29
C ARG A 325 -30.77 14.77 18.73
N THR A 326 -30.86 13.71 17.93
CA THR A 326 -30.13 12.47 18.14
C THR A 326 -29.00 12.36 17.11
N ILE A 327 -27.82 12.03 17.59
CA ILE A 327 -26.63 11.71 16.76
C ILE A 327 -26.16 10.30 17.04
N MET A 328 -25.45 9.74 16.08
CA MET A 328 -24.87 8.40 16.10
C MET A 328 -23.35 8.48 16.01
N ALA A 329 -22.65 7.60 16.72
CA ALA A 329 -21.26 7.26 16.43
C ALA A 329 -21.18 5.77 16.17
N ALA A 330 -20.52 5.39 15.07
CA ALA A 330 -20.39 3.99 14.67
C ALA A 330 -19.02 3.69 14.09
N SER A 331 -18.52 2.48 14.33
CA SER A 331 -17.38 1.90 13.64
C SER A 331 -17.77 0.53 13.10
N PRO A 332 -17.59 0.25 11.81
CA PRO A 332 -17.94 -1.05 11.22
C PRO A 332 -16.92 -2.15 11.49
N GLY A 333 -15.82 -1.87 12.18
CA GLY A 333 -14.75 -2.83 12.45
C GLY A 333 -13.57 -2.69 11.51
N CYS A 334 -13.13 -3.80 10.91
CA CYS A 334 -12.00 -3.87 9.96
C CYS A 334 -12.23 -4.96 8.90
N LEU A 335 -11.33 -5.06 7.92
CA LEU A 335 -11.21 -6.19 7.00
C LEU A 335 -9.82 -6.83 7.04
N CYS A 336 -9.00 -6.49 8.02
CA CYS A 336 -7.72 -7.16 8.27
C CYS A 336 -7.92 -8.45 9.05
N ARG A 337 -6.85 -9.26 9.14
CA ARG A 337 -6.82 -10.45 9.99
C ARG A 337 -6.91 -10.06 11.46
N VAL A 338 -7.68 -10.86 12.21
CA VAL A 338 -7.92 -10.65 13.64
C VAL A 338 -7.22 -11.68 14.54
N ASP A 339 -6.35 -12.51 13.94
CA ASP A 339 -5.62 -13.60 14.57
C ASP A 339 -4.23 -13.22 15.11
N GLY A 340 -3.88 -11.94 15.07
CA GLY A 340 -2.56 -11.46 15.52
C GLY A 340 -1.54 -11.26 14.40
N ALA A 341 -1.90 -11.46 13.12
CA ALA A 341 -0.98 -11.28 12.00
C ALA A 341 -0.57 -9.82 11.78
N VAL A 342 -1.43 -8.86 12.10
CA VAL A 342 -1.16 -7.44 11.90
C VAL A 342 -0.12 -6.96 12.90
N PRO A 343 0.95 -6.24 12.48
CA PRO A 343 2.07 -5.86 13.37
C PRO A 343 1.68 -4.99 14.57
N SER A 344 0.55 -4.29 14.49
CA SER A 344 0.05 -3.43 15.58
C SER A 344 -0.70 -4.19 16.68
N THR A 345 -0.85 -5.52 16.56
CA THR A 345 -1.51 -6.35 17.57
C THR A 345 -0.69 -6.51 18.84
N LYS A 346 -1.35 -6.89 19.94
CA LYS A 346 -0.68 -7.18 21.22
C LYS A 346 -0.09 -8.58 21.29
N SER A 347 -0.41 -9.44 20.33
CA SER A 347 -0.01 -10.85 20.33
C SER A 347 1.50 -11.06 20.30
N GLY A 348 2.24 -10.03 19.85
CA GLY A 348 3.69 -10.09 19.81
C GLY A 348 4.26 -10.87 18.62
N MET A 349 5.56 -11.08 18.67
CA MET A 349 6.33 -11.80 17.64
C MET A 349 7.19 -12.87 18.30
N ASP A 350 7.44 -13.96 17.55
CA ASP A 350 8.37 -15.00 17.97
C ASP A 350 9.83 -14.51 17.87
N GLU A 351 10.79 -15.39 18.23
CA GLU A 351 12.23 -15.10 18.20
C GLU A 351 12.77 -14.80 16.78
N PHE A 352 12.03 -15.14 15.74
CA PHE A 352 12.36 -14.83 14.35
C PHE A 352 11.65 -13.59 13.82
N GLY A 353 10.83 -12.92 14.65
CA GLY A 353 10.06 -11.73 14.30
C GLY A 353 8.81 -12.03 13.50
N ARG A 354 8.31 -13.27 13.50
CA ARG A 354 7.05 -13.65 12.86
C ARG A 354 5.89 -13.42 13.82
N PRO A 355 4.69 -13.05 13.31
CA PRO A 355 3.55 -12.86 14.19
C PRO A 355 3.14 -14.18 14.88
N ILE A 356 2.77 -14.07 16.14
CA ILE A 356 2.20 -15.19 16.92
C ILE A 356 0.70 -15.22 16.63
N LEU A 357 0.27 -16.19 15.81
CA LEU A 357 -1.12 -16.33 15.36
C LEU A 357 -2.00 -17.03 16.42
N GLN A 358 -2.06 -16.47 17.61
CA GLN A 358 -2.92 -16.97 18.69
C GLN A 358 -3.67 -15.83 19.38
N GLY A 359 -3.53 -14.63 18.86
CA GLY A 359 -4.09 -13.44 19.47
C GLY A 359 -5.59 -13.38 19.32
N ALA A 360 -6.28 -13.25 20.42
CA ALA A 360 -7.66 -12.79 20.43
C ALA A 360 -7.66 -11.27 20.62
N GLU A 361 -7.33 -10.54 19.57
CA GLU A 361 -7.53 -9.09 19.60
C GLU A 361 -9.04 -8.81 19.66
N ASN A 362 -9.42 -7.78 20.41
CA ASN A 362 -10.81 -7.35 20.42
C ASN A 362 -11.13 -6.55 19.15
N TRP A 363 -10.96 -7.21 18.00
CA TRP A 363 -11.25 -6.70 16.67
C TRP A 363 -12.35 -7.52 16.04
N GLN A 364 -13.18 -6.90 15.23
CA GLN A 364 -14.25 -7.56 14.49
C GLN A 364 -14.24 -7.12 13.05
N GLN A 365 -14.44 -8.08 12.15
CA GLN A 365 -14.56 -7.79 10.73
C GLN A 365 -16.00 -7.41 10.38
N GLY A 366 -16.15 -6.43 9.49
CA GLY A 366 -17.47 -6.01 9.06
C GLY A 366 -17.47 -4.87 8.05
N LEU A 367 -18.68 -4.48 7.67
CA LEU A 367 -18.99 -3.37 6.77
C LEU A 367 -20.05 -2.48 7.38
N GLY A 368 -20.09 -1.22 6.97
CA GLY A 368 -21.21 -0.33 7.23
C GLY A 368 -22.03 -0.12 5.97
N ILE A 369 -23.34 -0.29 6.06
CA ILE A 369 -24.27 0.05 4.99
C ILE A 369 -25.04 1.29 5.40
N VAL A 370 -25.05 2.33 4.58
CA VAL A 370 -25.73 3.59 4.84
C VAL A 370 -26.74 3.85 3.73
N THR A 371 -28.00 3.97 4.10
CA THR A 371 -29.03 4.53 3.22
C THR A 371 -29.28 5.96 3.68
N TYR A 372 -29.14 6.95 2.79
CA TYR A 372 -29.18 8.36 3.19
C TYR A 372 -29.82 9.23 2.11
N GLN A 373 -30.34 10.37 2.52
CA GLN A 373 -30.76 11.44 1.61
C GLN A 373 -29.57 12.34 1.31
N PRO A 374 -29.27 12.59 0.02
CA PRO A 374 -28.14 13.44 -0.38
C PRO A 374 -28.36 14.90 0.03
N PHE A 375 -27.30 15.70 -0.06
CA PHE A 375 -27.35 17.14 0.23
C PHE A 375 -28.46 17.86 -0.54
N GLY A 376 -29.17 18.74 0.14
CA GLY A 376 -30.24 19.57 -0.44
C GLY A 376 -31.61 18.93 -0.47
N SER A 377 -31.77 17.72 0.08
CA SER A 377 -33.07 17.02 0.17
C SER A 377 -33.99 17.52 1.30
N GLY A 378 -33.53 18.45 2.12
CA GLY A 378 -34.30 19.10 3.19
C GLY A 378 -33.99 18.55 4.58
N ASN A 379 -34.43 17.35 4.93
CA ASN A 379 -34.20 16.78 6.26
C ASN A 379 -32.90 15.95 6.36
N GLU A 380 -32.38 15.50 5.24
CA GLU A 380 -31.13 14.75 5.11
C GLU A 380 -31.01 13.59 6.11
N TRP A 381 -31.99 12.73 6.09
CA TRP A 381 -32.06 11.54 6.93
C TRP A 381 -31.04 10.49 6.48
N PHE A 382 -30.70 9.58 7.38
CA PHE A 382 -29.92 8.39 7.09
C PHE A 382 -30.30 7.24 8.01
N ASN A 383 -30.00 6.03 7.54
CA ASN A 383 -30.01 4.80 8.34
C ASN A 383 -28.67 4.10 8.20
N TYR A 384 -28.12 3.65 9.31
CA TYR A 384 -26.88 2.86 9.34
C TYR A 384 -27.20 1.42 9.75
N GLU A 385 -26.68 0.48 8.98
CA GLU A 385 -26.85 -0.95 9.17
C GLU A 385 -25.46 -1.61 9.19
N PRO A 386 -24.96 -2.07 10.35
CA PRO A 386 -23.70 -2.79 10.41
C PRO A 386 -23.88 -4.21 9.86
N MET A 387 -22.92 -4.69 9.10
CA MET A 387 -22.82 -6.07 8.67
C MET A 387 -21.56 -6.69 9.29
N TRP A 388 -21.74 -7.77 10.04
CA TRP A 388 -20.63 -8.51 10.61
C TRP A 388 -20.13 -9.58 9.65
N ILE A 389 -18.80 -9.72 9.54
CA ILE A 389 -18.14 -10.76 8.76
C ILE A 389 -17.35 -11.65 9.72
N TYR A 390 -17.45 -12.95 9.54
CA TYR A 390 -16.75 -13.93 10.34
C TYR A 390 -16.32 -15.13 9.50
N ASN A 391 -15.02 -15.44 9.47
CA ASN A 391 -14.45 -16.53 8.69
C ASN A 391 -14.93 -16.55 7.22
N GLY A 392 -14.85 -15.42 6.54
CA GLY A 392 -15.26 -15.29 5.15
C GLY A 392 -16.76 -15.43 4.89
N ARG A 393 -17.60 -15.20 5.91
CA ARG A 393 -19.07 -15.27 5.82
C ARG A 393 -19.70 -14.06 6.46
N GLY A 394 -20.74 -13.55 5.86
CA GLY A 394 -21.53 -12.45 6.41
C GLY A 394 -23.00 -12.57 6.03
N ILE A 395 -23.88 -11.98 6.84
CA ILE A 395 -25.32 -11.97 6.58
C ILE A 395 -25.80 -10.52 6.53
N LEU A 396 -26.48 -10.18 5.46
CA LEU A 396 -27.13 -8.87 5.31
C LEU A 396 -28.58 -9.08 4.86
N ARG A 397 -29.53 -8.55 5.61
CA ARG A 397 -30.98 -8.59 5.31
C ARG A 397 -31.49 -9.99 4.98
N GLY A 398 -30.98 -11.00 5.71
CA GLY A 398 -31.38 -12.41 5.54
C GLY A 398 -30.70 -13.15 4.39
N LYS A 399 -29.83 -12.50 3.62
CA LYS A 399 -28.98 -13.13 2.62
C LYS A 399 -27.61 -13.39 3.18
N GLU A 400 -27.08 -14.59 2.93
CA GLU A 400 -25.71 -14.98 3.26
C GLU A 400 -24.77 -14.68 2.08
N TYR A 401 -23.59 -14.16 2.39
CA TYR A 401 -22.46 -13.96 1.50
C TYR A 401 -21.31 -14.82 2.02
N VAL A 402 -20.76 -15.65 1.16
CA VAL A 402 -19.68 -16.58 1.49
C VAL A 402 -18.56 -16.36 0.48
N ALA A 403 -17.33 -16.14 0.98
CA ALA A 403 -16.16 -16.14 0.12
C ALA A 403 -15.85 -17.58 -0.33
N GLU A 404 -15.62 -17.75 -1.62
CA GLU A 404 -15.21 -19.04 -2.22
C GLU A 404 -13.68 -19.21 -2.18
#